data_e1c377b345cbbdcf074dc5c76c5c50d5
#
_entry.id   e1c377b345cbbdcf074dc5c76c5c50d5
#
_cell.length_a   1.000
_cell.length_b   1.000
_cell.length_c   1.000
_cell.angle_alpha   90.00
_cell.angle_beta   90.00
_cell.angle_gamma   90.00
#
_symmetry.space_group_name_H-M   'P 1'
#
loop_
_entity.id
_entity.type
_entity.pdbx_description
1 polymer ?
#
loop_
_entity_poly.entity_id
_entity_poly.type
_entity_poly.pdbx_seq_one_letter_code
_entity_poly.pdbx_strand_id
1 'polypeptide(L)'
;MLPSSAFVFIEPTLYHISECKENKDLRQLVAEVLKNETFWKRRKVLMSISGLSVLKKIKIEQKNNKTLVCCSKNDYICTMTMDLEHISNIPVSTSAIASLFSEMKAGNQKVRSLEAANQIIRLKKGLYVVSPKVSRVALSTELIANHLYAPSYVSMQTALRYYGLIPEAVYTTQSMTIKHSRNFDTPIGHFEYQKISREAFPIGVTYINKQSYCFLIATPEKALCDLIANSQKVNLRYLKDVEIYLEEDIRMDIDRFRNMDATVFERYAQVGKKSKSVATLIKYLNYLKAHPSAD
;
A
#
# COMPACT_ATOMS: atom_id res chain seq x y z
N MET A 1 -6.54 0.19 36.93
CA MET A 1 -5.67 -0.98 37.06
C MET A 1 -5.32 -1.45 35.66
N LEU A 2 -4.07 -1.23 35.23
CA LEU A 2 -3.59 -1.65 33.90
C LEU A 2 -3.31 -3.15 33.91
N PRO A 3 -3.65 -3.92 32.86
CA PRO A 3 -3.34 -5.35 32.78
C PRO A 3 -1.82 -5.52 32.65
N SER A 4 -1.25 -6.35 33.52
CA SER A 4 0.16 -6.68 33.50
C SER A 4 0.47 -7.62 32.32
N SER A 5 1.08 -7.08 31.27
CA SER A 5 1.64 -7.85 30.17
C SER A 5 3.10 -8.21 30.48
N ALA A 6 3.48 -9.46 30.25
CA ALA A 6 4.84 -9.91 30.32
C ALA A 6 5.47 -9.97 28.94
N PHE A 7 6.67 -9.40 28.79
CA PHE A 7 7.45 -9.46 27.57
C PHE A 7 8.65 -10.36 27.78
N VAL A 8 8.87 -11.28 26.85
CA VAL A 8 10.09 -12.12 26.83
C VAL A 8 10.85 -11.78 25.55
N PHE A 9 12.07 -11.26 25.71
CA PHE A 9 13.00 -11.00 24.62
C PHE A 9 13.87 -12.23 24.39
N ILE A 10 13.82 -12.77 23.17
CA ILE A 10 14.82 -13.74 22.69
C ILE A 10 15.30 -13.16 21.36
N GLU A 11 16.59 -12.79 21.27
CA GLU A 11 17.15 -12.20 20.05
C GLU A 11 16.85 -13.07 18.81
N PRO A 12 16.31 -12.47 17.73
CA PRO A 12 15.96 -11.06 17.52
C PRO A 12 14.43 -10.79 17.55
N THR A 13 13.62 -11.48 18.36
CA THR A 13 12.15 -11.38 18.29
C THR A 13 11.53 -11.14 19.67
N LEU A 14 10.67 -10.11 19.73
CA LEU A 14 9.87 -9.76 20.91
C LEU A 14 8.61 -10.64 20.96
N TYR A 15 8.38 -11.37 22.04
CA TYR A 15 7.14 -12.13 22.26
C TYR A 15 6.28 -11.43 23.30
N HIS A 16 5.02 -11.18 22.96
CA HIS A 16 4.01 -10.62 23.83
C HIS A 16 3.18 -11.75 24.43
N ILE A 17 3.22 -11.91 25.74
CA ILE A 17 2.35 -12.81 26.49
C ILE A 17 1.23 -11.95 27.09
N SER A 18 0.09 -11.86 26.41
CA SER A 18 -1.12 -11.26 26.97
C SER A 18 -1.89 -12.31 27.76
N GLU A 19 -2.30 -11.92 28.97
CA GLU A 19 -3.16 -12.68 29.89
C GLU A 19 -2.55 -13.90 30.60
N CYS A 20 -1.49 -13.66 31.41
CA CYS A 20 -1.32 -14.41 32.65
C CYS A 20 -1.55 -13.45 33.82
N LYS A 21 -2.80 -13.32 34.25
CA LYS A 21 -3.10 -12.79 35.58
C LYS A 21 -2.71 -13.89 36.60
N GLU A 22 -1.84 -13.52 37.51
CA GLU A 22 -1.46 -14.28 38.73
C GLU A 22 -0.63 -15.55 38.51
N ASN A 23 0.68 -15.41 38.34
CA ASN A 23 1.65 -16.21 39.08
C ASN A 23 3.11 -15.71 38.87
N LYS A 24 3.74 -15.17 39.91
CA LYS A 24 5.18 -14.85 39.93
C LYS A 24 6.02 -16.07 39.58
N ASP A 25 5.57 -17.25 39.98
CA ASP A 25 6.26 -18.53 39.81
C ASP A 25 6.30 -18.98 38.34
N LEU A 26 5.29 -18.67 37.56
CA LEU A 26 5.25 -19.00 36.11
C LEU A 26 6.29 -18.20 35.33
N ARG A 27 6.46 -16.92 35.67
CA ARG A 27 7.46 -16.04 35.02
C ARG A 27 8.88 -16.50 35.33
N GLN A 28 9.12 -16.94 36.55
CA GLN A 28 10.42 -17.43 36.99
C GLN A 28 10.75 -18.77 36.35
N LEU A 29 9.77 -19.69 36.25
CA LEU A 29 9.89 -20.98 35.57
C LEU A 29 10.15 -20.84 34.05
N VAL A 30 9.45 -19.95 33.37
CA VAL A 30 9.66 -19.66 31.93
C VAL A 30 11.05 -19.05 31.72
N ALA A 31 11.50 -18.15 32.61
CA ALA A 31 12.84 -17.56 32.52
C ALA A 31 13.95 -18.57 32.76
N GLU A 32 13.76 -19.54 33.67
CA GLU A 32 14.69 -20.62 33.96
C GLU A 32 14.78 -21.64 32.82
N VAL A 33 13.65 -22.00 32.24
CA VAL A 33 13.58 -22.87 31.05
C VAL A 33 14.29 -22.25 29.87
N LEU A 34 14.16 -20.93 29.67
CA LEU A 34 14.80 -20.21 28.57
C LEU A 34 16.33 -20.05 28.74
N LYS A 35 16.86 -20.15 29.97
CA LYS A 35 18.32 -20.07 30.28
C LYS A 35 19.06 -21.38 30.06
N ASN A 36 18.39 -22.50 29.92
CA ASN A 36 19.05 -23.82 29.89
C ASN A 36 19.26 -24.31 28.45
N GLU A 37 20.49 -24.15 27.93
CA GLU A 37 20.87 -24.57 26.54
C GLU A 37 20.66 -26.06 26.28
N THR A 38 20.74 -26.93 27.28
CA THR A 38 20.48 -28.37 27.13
C THR A 38 19.02 -28.70 26.90
N PHE A 39 18.12 -27.80 27.27
CA PHE A 39 16.68 -27.92 27.09
C PHE A 39 16.27 -27.78 25.62
N TRP A 40 16.97 -26.95 24.86
CA TRP A 40 16.67 -26.66 23.47
C TRP A 40 17.07 -27.78 22.50
N LYS A 41 17.88 -28.75 22.95
CA LYS A 41 18.23 -29.92 22.10
C LYS A 41 17.10 -30.94 21.99
N ARG A 42 16.04 -30.86 22.81
CA ARG A 42 14.85 -31.73 22.72
C ARG A 42 13.72 -31.04 21.98
N ARG A 43 13.32 -31.56 20.85
CA ARG A 43 12.36 -30.97 19.91
C ARG A 43 10.91 -30.80 20.41
N LYS A 44 10.54 -31.27 21.60
CA LYS A 44 9.19 -31.15 22.17
C LYS A 44 9.26 -31.09 23.68
N VAL A 45 8.70 -30.03 24.26
CA VAL A 45 8.53 -29.91 25.71
C VAL A 45 7.04 -29.76 25.99
N LEU A 46 6.50 -30.66 26.82
CA LEU A 46 5.15 -30.58 27.34
C LEU A 46 5.24 -30.05 28.78
N MET A 47 4.75 -28.84 29.03
CA MET A 47 4.54 -28.34 30.37
C MET A 47 3.09 -28.59 30.78
N SER A 48 2.92 -29.28 31.92
CA SER A 48 1.63 -29.43 32.59
C SER A 48 1.65 -28.58 33.84
N ILE A 49 0.76 -27.60 33.93
CA ILE A 49 0.61 -26.76 35.11
C ILE A 49 -0.61 -27.27 35.86
N SER A 50 -0.36 -27.94 37.02
CA SER A 50 -1.42 -28.38 37.93
C SER A 50 -1.82 -27.21 38.84
N GLY A 51 -3.08 -26.82 38.80
CA GLY A 51 -3.63 -25.77 39.67
C GLY A 51 -4.66 -24.82 39.07
N LEU A 52 -4.92 -24.90 37.77
CA LEU A 52 -6.03 -24.18 37.13
C LEU A 52 -7.15 -25.16 36.85
N SER A 53 -8.41 -24.74 37.08
CA SER A 53 -9.63 -25.52 36.88
C SER A 53 -9.88 -25.95 35.41
N VAL A 54 -8.96 -25.60 34.50
CA VAL A 54 -8.92 -26.07 33.12
C VAL A 54 -7.47 -26.43 32.78
N LEU A 55 -7.20 -27.72 32.58
CA LEU A 55 -5.91 -28.23 32.08
C LEU A 55 -5.64 -27.72 30.67
N LYS A 56 -4.96 -26.58 30.53
CA LYS A 56 -4.43 -26.13 29.24
C LYS A 56 -3.07 -26.78 29.02
N LYS A 57 -2.96 -27.70 28.07
CA LYS A 57 -1.68 -28.24 27.61
C LYS A 57 -1.00 -27.20 26.73
N ILE A 58 0.07 -26.62 27.25
CA ILE A 58 0.94 -25.71 26.48
C ILE A 58 1.97 -26.59 25.78
N LYS A 59 2.00 -26.56 24.44
CA LYS A 59 2.98 -27.26 23.62
C LYS A 59 3.96 -26.25 23.09
N ILE A 60 5.22 -26.34 23.46
CA ILE A 60 6.31 -25.51 22.95
C ILE A 60 7.06 -26.36 21.92
N GLU A 61 7.02 -25.95 20.66
CA GLU A 61 7.80 -26.57 19.58
C GLU A 61 8.80 -25.56 19.03
N GLN A 62 10.06 -25.97 18.92
CA GLN A 62 11.08 -25.21 18.23
C GLN A 62 11.32 -25.83 16.85
N LYS A 63 11.10 -25.04 15.78
CA LYS A 63 11.37 -25.44 14.41
C LYS A 63 12.02 -24.28 13.69
N ASN A 64 13.20 -24.50 13.14
CA ASN A 64 13.95 -23.50 12.37
C ASN A 64 14.15 -22.15 13.10
N ASN A 65 14.65 -22.17 14.34
CA ASN A 65 14.91 -20.99 15.18
C ASN A 65 13.68 -20.12 15.54
N LYS A 66 12.45 -20.64 15.40
CA LYS A 66 11.23 -19.99 15.88
C LYS A 66 10.61 -20.82 16.99
N THR A 67 10.29 -20.19 18.12
CA THR A 67 9.58 -20.82 19.23
C THR A 67 8.08 -20.57 19.07
N LEU A 68 7.30 -21.64 18.92
CA LEU A 68 5.84 -21.59 18.83
C LEU A 68 5.24 -22.07 20.15
N VAL A 69 4.44 -21.23 20.78
CA VAL A 69 3.68 -21.56 21.98
C VAL A 69 2.22 -21.72 21.58
N CYS A 70 1.75 -22.97 21.51
CA CYS A 70 0.36 -23.31 21.17
C CYS A 70 -0.46 -23.67 22.40
N CYS A 71 -1.51 -22.92 22.69
CA CYS A 71 -2.42 -23.16 23.81
C CYS A 71 -3.71 -23.93 23.46
N SER A 72 -4.12 -24.00 22.20
CA SER A 72 -5.31 -24.77 21.75
C SER A 72 -5.38 -24.94 20.23
N LYS A 73 -6.35 -25.75 19.72
CA LYS A 73 -6.55 -25.93 18.27
C LYS A 73 -6.92 -24.64 17.51
N ASN A 74 -7.45 -23.64 18.21
CA ASN A 74 -7.82 -22.34 17.62
C ASN A 74 -6.63 -21.39 17.50
N ASP A 75 -5.54 -21.59 18.26
CA ASP A 75 -4.35 -20.71 18.26
C ASP A 75 -3.53 -20.84 16.96
N TYR A 76 -3.74 -21.93 16.19
CA TYR A 76 -3.14 -22.09 14.86
C TYR A 76 -3.63 -21.03 13.86
N ILE A 77 -4.84 -20.53 14.05
CA ILE A 77 -5.41 -19.44 13.24
C ILE A 77 -4.81 -18.10 13.70
N CYS A 78 -4.55 -17.94 15.00
CA CYS A 78 -4.02 -16.71 15.56
C CYS A 78 -2.56 -16.46 15.14
N THR A 79 -1.70 -17.48 15.16
CA THR A 79 -0.30 -17.35 14.66
C THR A 79 -0.23 -17.11 13.16
N MET A 80 -1.17 -17.67 12.39
CA MET A 80 -1.24 -17.43 10.94
C MET A 80 -1.72 -16.02 10.59
N THR A 81 -2.59 -15.43 11.40
CA THR A 81 -3.03 -14.05 11.21
C THR A 81 -1.92 -13.05 11.52
N MET A 82 -1.07 -13.31 12.52
CA MET A 82 0.08 -12.44 12.85
C MET A 82 1.08 -12.34 11.71
N ASP A 83 1.37 -13.41 10.99
CA ASP A 83 2.27 -13.39 9.83
C ASP A 83 1.69 -12.56 8.66
N LEU A 84 0.37 -12.57 8.48
CA LEU A 84 -0.31 -11.73 7.48
C LEU A 84 -0.41 -10.27 7.90
N GLU A 85 -0.55 -9.99 9.20
CA GLU A 85 -0.58 -8.61 9.73
C GLU A 85 0.72 -7.86 9.40
N HIS A 86 1.88 -8.53 9.41
CA HIS A 86 3.17 -7.94 9.07
C HIS A 86 3.30 -7.51 7.60
N ILE A 87 2.55 -8.13 6.68
CA ILE A 87 2.50 -7.70 5.27
C ILE A 87 1.78 -6.36 5.13
N SER A 88 0.91 -6.02 6.11
CA SER A 88 0.14 -4.79 6.12
C SER A 88 -0.72 -4.64 4.85
N ASN A 89 -0.68 -3.48 4.19
CA ASN A 89 -1.45 -3.16 2.99
C ASN A 89 -0.65 -3.28 1.68
N ILE A 90 0.56 -3.86 1.73
CA ILE A 90 1.41 -4.00 0.55
C ILE A 90 0.91 -5.15 -0.33
N PRO A 91 0.67 -4.93 -1.63
CA PRO A 91 0.32 -6.01 -2.55
C PRO A 91 1.45 -7.04 -2.70
N VAL A 92 1.13 -8.31 -2.56
CA VAL A 92 2.09 -9.43 -2.56
C VAL A 92 1.74 -10.51 -3.57
N SER A 93 2.75 -11.19 -4.08
CA SER A 93 2.56 -12.29 -5.03
C SER A 93 2.09 -13.58 -4.32
N THR A 94 1.47 -14.49 -5.10
CA THR A 94 1.10 -15.84 -4.60
C THR A 94 2.29 -16.55 -3.98
N SER A 95 3.49 -16.44 -4.61
CA SER A 95 4.71 -17.08 -4.12
C SER A 95 5.17 -16.50 -2.79
N ALA A 96 5.07 -15.17 -2.61
CA ALA A 96 5.42 -14.52 -1.36
C ALA A 96 4.47 -14.93 -0.21
N ILE A 97 3.17 -15.06 -0.47
CA ILE A 97 2.23 -15.58 0.54
C ILE A 97 2.53 -17.06 0.82
N ALA A 98 2.75 -17.87 -0.22
CA ALA A 98 3.03 -19.30 -0.06
C ALA A 98 4.33 -19.56 0.72
N SER A 99 5.34 -18.69 0.60
CA SER A 99 6.60 -18.82 1.35
C SER A 99 6.44 -18.60 2.85
N LEU A 100 5.44 -17.85 3.29
CA LEU A 100 5.11 -17.71 4.72
C LEU A 100 4.63 -19.03 5.33
N PHE A 101 4.11 -19.94 4.49
CA PHE A 101 3.60 -21.25 4.87
C PHE A 101 4.46 -22.38 4.31
N SER A 102 5.76 -22.19 4.18
CA SER A 102 6.72 -23.13 3.56
C SER A 102 6.77 -24.49 4.26
N GLU A 103 6.34 -24.59 5.51
CA GLU A 103 6.23 -25.85 6.24
C GLU A 103 5.04 -26.74 5.77
N MET A 104 4.12 -26.18 5.01
CA MET A 104 2.97 -26.89 4.47
C MET A 104 3.27 -27.38 3.04
N LYS A 105 3.14 -28.69 2.79
CA LYS A 105 3.35 -29.29 1.46
C LYS A 105 2.49 -28.71 0.33
N ALA A 106 1.47 -27.88 0.67
CA ALA A 106 0.49 -27.32 -0.26
C ALA A 106 0.29 -25.80 -0.09
N GLY A 107 1.37 -25.00 -0.16
CA GLY A 107 1.31 -23.54 0.01
C GLY A 107 0.28 -22.83 -0.89
N ASN A 108 0.12 -23.27 -2.14
CA ASN A 108 -0.90 -22.73 -3.05
C ASN A 108 -2.34 -23.05 -2.61
N GLN A 109 -2.57 -24.21 -1.98
CA GLN A 109 -3.89 -24.56 -1.44
C GLN A 109 -4.21 -23.67 -0.24
N LYS A 110 -3.20 -23.33 0.57
CA LYS A 110 -3.36 -22.39 1.69
C LYS A 110 -3.75 -21.00 1.20
N VAL A 111 -3.14 -20.49 0.13
CA VAL A 111 -3.51 -19.18 -0.47
C VAL A 111 -4.99 -19.18 -0.88
N ARG A 112 -5.49 -20.25 -1.51
CA ARG A 112 -6.92 -20.38 -1.85
C ARG A 112 -7.82 -20.40 -0.61
N SER A 113 -7.40 -21.06 0.45
CA SER A 113 -8.18 -21.10 1.70
C SER A 113 -8.23 -19.72 2.39
N LEU A 114 -7.15 -18.95 2.34
CA LEU A 114 -7.10 -17.58 2.85
C LEU A 114 -8.00 -16.64 2.03
N GLU A 115 -8.02 -16.78 0.71
CA GLU A 115 -8.91 -16.05 -0.19
C GLU A 115 -10.38 -16.40 0.12
N ALA A 116 -10.73 -17.68 0.24
CA ALA A 116 -12.08 -18.13 0.59
C ALA A 116 -12.53 -17.64 1.98
N ALA A 117 -11.60 -17.51 2.93
CA ALA A 117 -11.86 -16.97 4.25
C ALA A 117 -11.87 -15.41 4.28
N ASN A 118 -11.74 -14.73 3.14
CA ASN A 118 -11.64 -13.27 3.03
C ASN A 118 -10.52 -12.63 3.88
N GLN A 119 -9.46 -13.39 4.16
CA GLN A 119 -8.27 -12.88 4.85
C GLN A 119 -7.32 -12.16 3.89
N ILE A 120 -7.33 -12.54 2.63
CA ILE A 120 -6.65 -11.85 1.52
C ILE A 120 -7.64 -11.54 0.42
N ILE A 121 -7.42 -10.44 -0.30
CA ILE A 121 -8.23 -9.99 -1.43
C ILE A 121 -7.41 -10.14 -2.70
N ARG A 122 -7.97 -10.80 -3.70
CA ARG A 122 -7.33 -10.96 -5.00
C ARG A 122 -7.47 -9.69 -5.82
N LEU A 123 -6.33 -9.12 -6.25
CA LEU A 123 -6.29 -7.96 -7.15
C LEU A 123 -6.28 -8.39 -8.63
N LYS A 124 -5.47 -9.40 -8.93
CA LYS A 124 -5.42 -10.10 -10.24
C LYS A 124 -4.85 -11.50 -10.03
N LYS A 125 -4.76 -12.30 -11.10
CA LYS A 125 -4.10 -13.61 -11.05
C LYS A 125 -2.67 -13.45 -10.55
N GLY A 126 -2.37 -14.07 -9.40
CA GLY A 126 -1.04 -14.08 -8.81
C GLY A 126 -0.68 -12.87 -7.93
N LEU A 127 -1.59 -11.92 -7.71
CA LEU A 127 -1.37 -10.75 -6.86
C LEU A 127 -2.53 -10.57 -5.88
N TYR A 128 -2.20 -10.40 -4.61
CA TYR A 128 -3.15 -10.27 -3.50
C TYR A 128 -2.76 -9.13 -2.57
N VAL A 129 -3.71 -8.67 -1.78
CA VAL A 129 -3.48 -7.77 -0.64
C VAL A 129 -4.16 -8.35 0.60
N VAL A 130 -3.60 -8.12 1.77
CA VAL A 130 -4.20 -8.57 3.02
C VAL A 130 -5.44 -7.73 3.31
N SER A 131 -6.51 -8.40 3.72
CA SER A 131 -7.77 -7.73 4.06
C SER A 131 -7.57 -6.75 5.23
N PRO A 132 -8.17 -5.55 5.19
CA PRO A 132 -8.13 -4.60 6.31
C PRO A 132 -8.65 -5.19 7.63
N LYS A 133 -9.51 -6.20 7.56
CA LYS A 133 -10.00 -6.93 8.75
C LYS A 133 -8.89 -7.70 9.47
N VAL A 134 -7.86 -8.11 8.74
CA VAL A 134 -6.70 -8.85 9.26
C VAL A 134 -5.55 -7.89 9.55
N SER A 135 -5.16 -7.07 8.58
CA SER A 135 -4.02 -6.13 8.71
C SER A 135 -4.31 -4.94 9.62
N ARG A 136 -5.59 -4.62 9.89
CA ARG A 136 -6.05 -3.42 10.61
C ARG A 136 -5.57 -2.10 10.00
N VAL A 137 -5.05 -2.15 8.78
CA VAL A 137 -4.54 -1.00 8.02
C VAL A 137 -5.44 -0.76 6.82
N ALA A 138 -5.79 0.50 6.59
CA ALA A 138 -6.56 0.88 5.42
C ALA A 138 -5.78 0.63 4.13
N LEU A 139 -6.47 0.17 3.09
CA LEU A 139 -5.88 -0.03 1.78
C LEU A 139 -5.64 1.32 1.09
N SER A 140 -4.49 1.45 0.44
CA SER A 140 -4.20 2.59 -0.44
C SER A 140 -4.39 2.15 -1.89
N THR A 141 -5.33 2.80 -2.57
CA THR A 141 -5.58 2.57 -4.00
C THR A 141 -4.39 2.99 -4.85
N GLU A 142 -3.65 4.02 -4.44
CA GLU A 142 -2.45 4.53 -5.11
C GLU A 142 -1.31 3.51 -5.04
N LEU A 143 -1.06 2.93 -3.87
CA LEU A 143 -0.07 1.88 -3.70
C LEU A 143 -0.44 0.63 -4.52
N ILE A 144 -1.71 0.23 -4.46
CA ILE A 144 -2.22 -0.90 -5.22
C ILE A 144 -2.06 -0.66 -6.72
N ALA A 145 -2.37 0.54 -7.22
CA ALA A 145 -2.20 0.90 -8.61
C ALA A 145 -0.76 0.71 -9.09
N ASN A 146 0.22 1.15 -8.31
CA ASN A 146 1.64 0.98 -8.66
C ASN A 146 2.06 -0.50 -8.76
N HIS A 147 1.52 -1.37 -7.90
CA HIS A 147 1.84 -2.80 -7.90
C HIS A 147 1.02 -3.60 -8.92
N LEU A 148 -0.21 -3.17 -9.20
CA LEU A 148 -1.12 -3.91 -10.07
C LEU A 148 -0.61 -3.97 -11.52
N TYR A 149 0.01 -2.90 -12.03
CA TYR A 149 0.54 -2.88 -13.40
C TYR A 149 1.84 -2.05 -13.51
N ALA A 150 2.88 -2.47 -12.80
CA ALA A 150 4.19 -1.83 -12.82
C ALA A 150 4.93 -2.02 -14.18
N PRO A 151 5.77 -1.05 -14.64
CA PRO A 151 5.98 0.25 -14.02
C PRO A 151 4.84 1.21 -14.33
N SER A 152 4.37 1.92 -13.33
CA SER A 152 3.32 2.93 -13.45
C SER A 152 3.41 3.94 -12.30
N TYR A 153 2.80 5.10 -12.48
CA TYR A 153 2.59 6.10 -11.45
C TYR A 153 1.16 6.63 -11.51
N VAL A 154 0.60 7.00 -10.38
CA VAL A 154 -0.73 7.62 -10.30
C VAL A 154 -0.70 9.00 -10.91
N SER A 155 -1.69 9.36 -11.73
CA SER A 155 -1.70 10.62 -12.48
C SER A 155 -3.12 11.12 -12.78
N MET A 156 -3.22 12.09 -13.67
CA MET A 156 -4.45 12.69 -14.17
C MET A 156 -5.35 13.17 -13.01
N GLN A 157 -6.66 12.98 -13.10
CA GLN A 157 -7.61 13.44 -12.08
C GLN A 157 -7.34 12.83 -10.69
N THR A 158 -6.88 11.58 -10.62
CA THR A 158 -6.55 10.94 -9.34
C THR A 158 -5.43 11.69 -8.60
N ALA A 159 -4.36 12.08 -9.32
CA ALA A 159 -3.28 12.85 -8.72
C ALA A 159 -3.70 14.29 -8.40
N LEU A 160 -4.44 14.96 -9.29
CA LEU A 160 -4.94 16.31 -9.03
C LEU A 160 -5.84 16.34 -7.79
N ARG A 161 -6.72 15.36 -7.64
CA ARG A 161 -7.55 15.22 -6.43
C ARG A 161 -6.71 14.92 -5.18
N TYR A 162 -5.70 14.06 -5.28
CA TYR A 162 -4.81 13.76 -4.16
C TYR A 162 -4.17 15.02 -3.59
N TYR A 163 -3.77 15.96 -4.46
CA TYR A 163 -3.25 17.27 -4.06
C TYR A 163 -4.34 18.31 -3.70
N GLY A 164 -5.62 17.94 -3.82
CA GLY A 164 -6.74 18.84 -3.53
C GLY A 164 -6.89 19.97 -4.54
N LEU A 165 -6.47 19.77 -5.78
CA LEU A 165 -6.52 20.78 -6.86
C LEU A 165 -7.85 20.79 -7.60
N ILE A 166 -8.61 19.71 -7.54
CA ILE A 166 -9.93 19.56 -8.13
C ILE A 166 -10.93 19.05 -7.08
N PRO A 167 -12.17 19.53 -7.09
CA PRO A 167 -13.19 19.13 -6.11
C PRO A 167 -13.85 17.78 -6.44
N GLU A 168 -13.80 17.33 -7.69
CA GLU A 168 -14.53 16.16 -8.17
C GLU A 168 -14.10 14.86 -7.45
N ALA A 169 -15.10 14.01 -7.15
CA ALA A 169 -14.85 12.66 -6.69
C ALA A 169 -14.34 11.79 -7.85
N VAL A 170 -13.15 11.21 -7.68
CA VAL A 170 -12.56 10.30 -8.68
C VAL A 170 -12.74 8.86 -8.20
N TYR A 171 -13.61 8.11 -8.86
CA TYR A 171 -13.93 6.73 -8.50
C TYR A 171 -12.98 5.71 -9.14
N THR A 172 -12.34 6.07 -10.25
CA THR A 172 -11.36 5.23 -10.95
C THR A 172 -9.96 5.73 -10.67
N THR A 173 -9.09 4.86 -10.17
CA THR A 173 -7.68 5.21 -9.96
C THR A 173 -6.95 5.23 -11.30
N GLN A 174 -6.57 6.42 -11.75
CA GLN A 174 -5.93 6.66 -13.04
C GLN A 174 -4.41 6.68 -12.89
N SER A 175 -3.72 5.97 -13.76
CA SER A 175 -2.26 5.82 -13.75
C SER A 175 -1.69 5.87 -15.16
N MET A 176 -0.44 6.30 -15.26
CA MET A 176 0.32 6.26 -16.51
C MET A 176 1.33 5.13 -16.50
N THR A 177 1.55 4.50 -17.64
CA THR A 177 2.49 3.39 -17.82
C THR A 177 3.19 3.45 -19.17
N ILE A 178 4.41 2.90 -19.25
CA ILE A 178 5.12 2.70 -20.52
C ILE A 178 4.62 1.49 -21.30
N LYS A 179 3.79 0.64 -20.68
CA LYS A 179 3.15 -0.53 -21.28
C LYS A 179 1.89 -0.13 -22.07
N HIS A 180 1.21 -1.09 -22.66
CA HIS A 180 -0.08 -0.86 -23.32
C HIS A 180 -1.13 -0.42 -22.30
N SER A 181 -2.04 0.47 -22.74
CA SER A 181 -3.19 0.88 -21.93
C SER A 181 -4.03 -0.33 -21.52
N ARG A 182 -4.49 -0.35 -20.27
CA ARG A 182 -5.26 -1.46 -19.72
C ARG A 182 -6.09 -1.03 -18.53
N ASN A 183 -7.27 -1.65 -18.40
CA ASN A 183 -8.16 -1.47 -17.26
C ASN A 183 -8.19 -2.75 -16.41
N PHE A 184 -8.35 -2.58 -15.12
CA PHE A 184 -8.54 -3.67 -14.16
C PHE A 184 -9.71 -3.35 -13.25
N ASP A 185 -10.63 -4.31 -13.17
CA ASP A 185 -11.73 -4.31 -12.20
C ASP A 185 -11.35 -5.25 -11.06
N THR A 186 -11.32 -4.72 -9.87
CA THR A 186 -10.95 -5.46 -8.66
C THR A 186 -12.02 -5.30 -7.59
N PRO A 187 -12.08 -6.16 -6.57
CA PRO A 187 -13.01 -5.98 -5.45
C PRO A 187 -12.78 -4.68 -4.66
N ILE A 188 -11.65 -3.99 -4.87
CA ILE A 188 -11.28 -2.76 -4.16
C ILE A 188 -11.71 -1.52 -4.96
N GLY A 189 -11.76 -1.61 -6.29
CA GLY A 189 -12.12 -0.52 -7.18
C GLY A 189 -11.61 -0.72 -8.60
N HIS A 190 -11.85 0.29 -9.43
CA HIS A 190 -11.46 0.33 -10.83
C HIS A 190 -10.11 1.02 -10.99
N PHE A 191 -9.23 0.44 -11.82
CA PHE A 191 -7.90 0.95 -12.10
C PHE A 191 -7.72 1.09 -13.61
N GLU A 192 -7.37 2.29 -14.04
CA GLU A 192 -7.15 2.62 -15.44
C GLU A 192 -5.69 2.98 -15.68
N TYR A 193 -5.07 2.39 -16.70
CA TYR A 193 -3.69 2.66 -17.09
C TYR A 193 -3.66 3.17 -18.52
N GLN A 194 -3.11 4.37 -18.70
CA GLN A 194 -2.92 4.98 -19.99
C GLN A 194 -1.44 4.95 -20.41
N LYS A 195 -1.20 4.69 -21.71
CA LYS A 195 0.15 4.60 -22.24
C LYS A 195 0.78 5.97 -22.43
N ILE A 196 2.02 6.12 -21.94
CA ILE A 196 2.88 7.28 -22.16
C ILE A 196 4.20 6.87 -22.84
N SER A 197 4.85 7.81 -23.55
CA SER A 197 6.19 7.59 -24.13
C SER A 197 7.23 7.38 -23.02
N ARG A 198 8.32 6.68 -23.35
CA ARG A 198 9.41 6.43 -22.38
C ARG A 198 10.11 7.71 -21.97
N GLU A 199 10.24 8.66 -22.90
CA GLU A 199 10.89 9.95 -22.68
C GLU A 199 10.07 10.85 -21.74
N ALA A 200 8.74 10.84 -21.87
CA ALA A 200 7.85 11.63 -21.03
C ALA A 200 7.56 10.96 -19.65
N PHE A 201 7.81 9.67 -19.50
CA PHE A 201 7.50 8.90 -18.29
C PHE A 201 8.17 9.47 -17.02
N PRO A 202 9.48 9.76 -16.99
CA PRO A 202 10.18 10.20 -15.77
C PRO A 202 9.95 11.66 -15.42
N ILE A 203 9.41 12.49 -16.33
CA ILE A 203 9.25 13.93 -16.12
C ILE A 203 8.16 14.19 -15.08
N GLY A 204 8.46 14.91 -14.01
CA GLY A 204 7.49 15.29 -12.99
C GLY A 204 6.87 14.10 -12.24
N VAL A 205 7.57 12.97 -12.15
CA VAL A 205 7.17 11.84 -11.29
C VAL A 205 7.90 11.97 -9.95
N THR A 206 7.15 11.84 -8.88
CA THR A 206 7.66 11.87 -7.50
C THR A 206 7.11 10.68 -6.71
N TYR A 207 7.53 10.57 -5.47
CA TYR A 207 6.97 9.57 -4.55
C TYR A 207 6.39 10.26 -3.31
N ILE A 208 5.33 9.67 -2.81
CA ILE A 208 4.77 10.04 -1.50
C ILE A 208 5.18 8.99 -0.50
N ASN A 209 5.87 9.42 0.54
CA ASN A 209 6.26 8.55 1.64
C ASN A 209 5.20 8.59 2.74
N LYS A 210 4.65 7.44 3.06
CA LYS A 210 3.82 7.18 4.24
C LYS A 210 4.66 6.38 5.24
N GLN A 211 4.29 6.35 6.50
CA GLN A 211 5.10 5.70 7.56
C GLN A 211 5.51 4.25 7.23
N SER A 212 4.65 3.48 6.55
CA SER A 212 4.85 2.05 6.29
C SER A 212 5.03 1.70 4.81
N TYR A 213 4.81 2.62 3.87
CA TYR A 213 4.92 2.39 2.43
C TYR A 213 5.14 3.68 1.66
N CYS A 214 5.56 3.55 0.40
CA CYS A 214 5.63 4.67 -0.53
C CYS A 214 4.97 4.28 -1.87
N PHE A 215 4.51 5.27 -2.62
CA PHE A 215 3.97 5.08 -3.96
C PHE A 215 4.38 6.21 -4.88
N LEU A 216 4.45 5.91 -6.18
CA LEU A 216 4.78 6.86 -7.24
C LEU A 216 3.54 7.60 -7.70
N ILE A 217 3.66 8.92 -7.83
CA ILE A 217 2.60 9.81 -8.27
C ILE A 217 3.19 10.92 -9.14
N ALA A 218 2.40 11.42 -10.07
CA ALA A 218 2.75 12.63 -10.83
C ALA A 218 2.70 13.86 -9.92
N THR A 219 3.61 14.82 -10.16
CA THR A 219 3.44 16.18 -9.60
C THR A 219 2.17 16.81 -10.18
N PRO A 220 1.62 17.87 -9.57
CA PRO A 220 0.46 18.58 -10.10
C PRO A 220 0.59 18.97 -11.57
N GLU A 221 1.71 19.51 -11.95
CA GLU A 221 2.03 19.94 -13.30
C GLU A 221 2.01 18.76 -14.27
N LYS A 222 2.65 17.68 -13.87
CA LYS A 222 2.70 16.45 -14.68
C LYS A 222 1.33 15.83 -14.81
N ALA A 223 0.55 15.78 -13.75
CA ALA A 223 -0.81 15.23 -13.75
C ALA A 223 -1.72 15.99 -14.71
N LEU A 224 -1.59 17.32 -14.77
CA LEU A 224 -2.31 18.18 -15.70
C LEU A 224 -1.88 17.94 -17.15
N CYS A 225 -0.58 17.81 -17.41
CA CYS A 225 -0.06 17.45 -18.73
C CYS A 225 -0.62 16.10 -19.21
N ASP A 226 -0.60 15.08 -18.35
CA ASP A 226 -1.08 13.74 -18.67
C ASP A 226 -2.60 13.75 -18.94
N LEU A 227 -3.37 14.55 -18.19
CA LEU A 227 -4.80 14.71 -18.38
C LEU A 227 -5.10 15.35 -19.74
N ILE A 228 -4.43 16.44 -20.08
CA ILE A 228 -4.58 17.11 -21.40
C ILE A 228 -4.17 16.15 -22.53
N ALA A 229 -3.05 15.46 -22.39
CA ALA A 229 -2.50 14.55 -23.39
C ALA A 229 -3.45 13.37 -23.74
N ASN A 230 -4.17 12.86 -22.74
CA ASN A 230 -5.05 11.70 -22.87
C ASN A 230 -6.53 12.06 -23.14
N SER A 231 -6.93 13.30 -22.91
CA SER A 231 -8.28 13.76 -23.26
C SER A 231 -8.42 13.94 -24.78
N GLN A 232 -9.37 13.27 -25.40
CA GLN A 232 -9.61 13.42 -26.86
C GLN A 232 -10.18 14.79 -27.23
N LYS A 233 -10.99 15.38 -26.37
CA LYS A 233 -11.75 16.61 -26.62
C LYS A 233 -10.96 17.88 -26.36
N VAL A 234 -9.95 17.85 -25.52
CA VAL A 234 -9.18 19.03 -25.12
C VAL A 234 -8.17 19.41 -26.20
N ASN A 235 -8.27 20.65 -26.69
CA ASN A 235 -7.35 21.24 -27.66
C ASN A 235 -7.20 22.74 -27.36
N LEU A 236 -6.21 23.08 -26.54
CA LEU A 236 -5.99 24.43 -26.04
C LEU A 236 -5.18 25.22 -27.08
N ARG A 237 -5.82 26.13 -27.82
CA ARG A 237 -5.17 26.96 -28.85
C ARG A 237 -4.94 28.39 -28.38
N TYR A 238 -5.86 28.93 -27.60
CA TYR A 238 -5.85 30.30 -27.10
C TYR A 238 -5.82 30.32 -25.57
N LEU A 239 -5.40 31.45 -24.97
CA LEU A 239 -5.37 31.63 -23.51
C LEU A 239 -6.76 31.41 -22.88
N LYS A 240 -7.80 31.90 -23.57
CA LYS A 240 -9.19 31.73 -23.14
C LYS A 240 -9.63 30.24 -23.08
N ASP A 241 -9.12 29.40 -24.00
CA ASP A 241 -9.41 27.96 -23.97
C ASP A 241 -8.81 27.32 -22.70
N VAL A 242 -7.65 27.82 -22.26
CA VAL A 242 -7.00 27.33 -21.04
C VAL A 242 -7.79 27.76 -19.80
N GLU A 243 -8.23 29.01 -19.75
CA GLU A 243 -9.06 29.55 -18.67
C GLU A 243 -10.34 28.72 -18.50
N ILE A 244 -11.12 28.58 -19.57
CA ILE A 244 -12.35 27.76 -19.57
C ILE A 244 -12.06 26.33 -19.14
N TYR A 245 -11.01 25.71 -19.67
CA TYR A 245 -10.65 24.33 -19.33
C TYR A 245 -10.31 24.18 -17.83
N LEU A 246 -9.53 25.10 -17.27
CA LEU A 246 -9.13 25.04 -15.86
C LEU A 246 -10.29 25.35 -14.92
N GLU A 247 -11.08 26.40 -15.21
CA GLU A 247 -12.14 26.86 -14.32
C GLU A 247 -13.46 26.10 -14.47
N GLU A 248 -13.89 25.84 -15.72
CA GLU A 248 -15.19 25.26 -15.98
C GLU A 248 -15.13 23.73 -16.13
N ASP A 249 -14.16 23.20 -16.91
CA ASP A 249 -14.10 21.76 -17.22
C ASP A 249 -13.55 20.94 -16.05
N ILE A 250 -12.44 21.38 -15.42
CA ILE A 250 -11.81 20.63 -14.32
C ILE A 250 -11.95 21.32 -12.97
N ARG A 251 -12.48 22.53 -12.91
CA ARG A 251 -12.71 23.33 -11.71
C ARG A 251 -11.49 23.41 -10.81
N MET A 252 -10.35 23.68 -11.44
CA MET A 252 -9.08 23.82 -10.74
C MET A 252 -8.99 25.20 -10.10
N ASP A 253 -8.44 25.22 -8.89
CA ASP A 253 -8.09 26.45 -8.20
C ASP A 253 -6.98 27.18 -8.96
N ILE A 254 -7.32 28.37 -9.53
CA ILE A 254 -6.40 29.17 -10.37
C ILE A 254 -5.21 29.71 -9.58
N ASP A 255 -5.36 30.03 -8.30
CA ASP A 255 -4.25 30.50 -7.48
C ASP A 255 -3.24 29.39 -7.23
N ARG A 256 -3.70 28.17 -7.05
CA ARG A 256 -2.82 27.00 -7.00
C ARG A 256 -2.16 26.70 -8.34
N PHE A 257 -2.89 26.89 -9.45
CA PHE A 257 -2.29 26.77 -10.79
C PHE A 257 -1.21 27.82 -11.02
N ARG A 258 -1.43 29.09 -10.63
CA ARG A 258 -0.45 30.19 -10.72
C ARG A 258 0.86 29.86 -10.04
N ASN A 259 0.84 29.09 -8.95
CA ASN A 259 2.02 28.71 -8.17
C ASN A 259 2.75 27.46 -8.71
N MET A 260 2.30 26.87 -9.84
CA MET A 260 2.94 25.70 -10.43
C MET A 260 4.31 26.03 -11.05
N ASP A 261 5.15 24.96 -11.15
CA ASP A 261 6.48 25.07 -11.76
C ASP A 261 6.40 24.95 -13.30
N ALA A 262 6.74 26.03 -13.98
CA ALA A 262 6.76 26.07 -15.44
C ALA A 262 7.75 25.08 -16.05
N THR A 263 8.85 24.75 -15.36
CA THR A 263 9.92 23.89 -15.89
C THR A 263 9.42 22.46 -16.19
N VAL A 264 8.49 21.94 -15.42
CA VAL A 264 7.89 20.62 -15.65
C VAL A 264 7.07 20.63 -16.94
N PHE A 265 6.27 21.69 -17.15
CA PHE A 265 5.49 21.86 -18.38
C PHE A 265 6.40 22.00 -19.61
N GLU A 266 7.49 22.80 -19.51
CA GLU A 266 8.46 23.02 -20.58
C GLU A 266 9.15 21.72 -21.00
N ARG A 267 9.64 20.95 -20.03
CA ARG A 267 10.23 19.63 -20.28
C ARG A 267 9.26 18.67 -20.92
N TYR A 268 8.01 18.66 -20.44
CA TYR A 268 6.97 17.81 -21.01
C TYR A 268 6.61 18.22 -22.44
N ALA A 269 6.52 19.51 -22.76
CA ALA A 269 6.19 20.02 -24.08
C ALA A 269 7.19 19.57 -25.17
N GLN A 270 8.44 19.24 -24.79
CA GLN A 270 9.46 18.76 -25.74
C GLN A 270 9.22 17.34 -26.22
N VAL A 271 8.67 16.47 -25.39
CA VAL A 271 8.60 15.02 -25.66
C VAL A 271 7.20 14.41 -25.50
N GLY A 272 6.28 15.16 -24.89
CA GLY A 272 4.92 14.72 -24.61
C GLY A 272 3.96 14.89 -25.79
N LYS A 273 2.78 14.27 -25.67
CA LYS A 273 1.70 14.48 -26.60
C LYS A 273 1.07 15.87 -26.40
N LYS A 274 0.44 16.41 -27.47
CA LYS A 274 -0.24 17.71 -27.45
C LYS A 274 0.66 18.87 -26.97
N SER A 275 1.91 18.86 -27.37
CA SER A 275 2.90 19.89 -27.01
C SER A 275 2.42 21.32 -27.27
N LYS A 276 1.63 21.56 -28.34
CA LYS A 276 1.04 22.87 -28.61
C LYS A 276 0.06 23.32 -27.52
N SER A 277 -0.80 22.43 -27.04
CA SER A 277 -1.72 22.74 -25.93
C SER A 277 -0.97 23.00 -24.61
N VAL A 278 0.09 22.23 -24.34
CA VAL A 278 0.95 22.45 -23.17
C VAL A 278 1.71 23.79 -23.30
N ALA A 279 2.17 24.16 -24.52
CA ALA A 279 2.78 25.46 -24.75
C ALA A 279 1.80 26.63 -24.50
N THR A 280 0.52 26.46 -24.87
CA THR A 280 -0.50 27.46 -24.54
C THR A 280 -0.76 27.55 -23.03
N LEU A 281 -0.74 26.40 -22.34
CA LEU A 281 -0.83 26.36 -20.88
C LEU A 281 0.31 27.13 -20.21
N ILE A 282 1.57 26.98 -20.69
CA ILE A 282 2.73 27.74 -20.22
C ILE A 282 2.53 29.24 -20.42
N LYS A 283 2.05 29.65 -21.59
CA LYS A 283 1.76 31.06 -21.87
C LYS A 283 0.73 31.63 -20.89
N TYR A 284 -0.31 30.86 -20.58
CA TYR A 284 -1.35 31.27 -19.62
C TYR A 284 -0.78 31.37 -18.20
N LEU A 285 0.04 30.40 -17.78
CA LEU A 285 0.73 30.44 -16.49
C LEU A 285 1.60 31.70 -16.35
N ASN A 286 2.39 32.02 -17.38
CA ASN A 286 3.23 33.20 -17.39
C ASN A 286 2.40 34.50 -17.42
N TYR A 287 1.28 34.51 -18.12
CA TYR A 287 0.32 35.61 -18.11
C TYR A 287 -0.21 35.88 -16.69
N LEU A 288 -0.68 34.82 -15.99
CA LEU A 288 -1.19 34.93 -14.62
C LEU A 288 -0.11 35.40 -13.62
N LYS A 289 1.15 34.97 -13.81
CA LYS A 289 2.29 35.43 -12.98
C LYS A 289 2.64 36.89 -13.20
N ALA A 290 2.48 37.39 -14.45
CA ALA A 290 2.73 38.78 -14.80
C ALA A 290 1.59 39.75 -14.39
N HIS A 291 0.37 39.20 -14.25
CA HIS A 291 -0.82 39.97 -13.90
C HIS A 291 -1.45 39.36 -12.64
N PRO A 292 -0.85 39.54 -11.45
CA PRO A 292 -1.49 39.10 -10.21
C PRO A 292 -2.81 39.82 -10.06
N SER A 293 -3.87 39.10 -9.70
CA SER A 293 -5.16 39.70 -9.37
C SER A 293 -4.93 40.71 -8.25
N ALA A 294 -5.33 41.97 -8.46
CA ALA A 294 -5.42 42.91 -7.36
C ALA A 294 -6.52 42.40 -6.43
N ASP A 295 -6.13 41.88 -5.25
CA ASP A 295 -7.04 41.60 -4.15
C ASP A 295 -7.65 42.91 -3.61
#